data_71b99340cfa2dcb28121766aaa0865d7
#
_entry.id   71b99340cfa2dcb28121766aaa0865d7
#
_cell.length_a   1.000
_cell.length_b   1.000
_cell.length_c   1.000
_cell.angle_alpha   90.00
_cell.angle_beta   90.00
_cell.angle_gamma   90.00
#
_symmetry.space_group_name_H-M   'P 1'
#
loop_
_entity.id
_entity.type
_entity.pdbx_description
1 polymer ?
#
loop_
_entity_poly.entity_id
_entity_poly.type
_entity_poly.pdbx_seq_one_letter_code
_entity_poly.pdbx_strand_id
1 'polypeptide(L)'
;MADLPPLVQRAQDAALEVGMPLRREGTGPSCCLPDVGRFLAVLAAGCADGLIGEAGTGVGYGSAWMASAMPTSCRLVTVELDERRAAAARRVFADEPRVDVVHGDSSAELARRAPFDLLFADGGSRPATIVDLLRIGGRLVCDDVTPVDVLPADSPYRDHDPKREFFFGDPRLVAAEVVLPDLRNSVLVGTRVG
;
A
#
# COMPACT_ATOMS: atom_id res chain seq x y z
N MET A 1 -19.46 12.36 -9.22
CA MET A 1 -18.49 11.43 -8.61
C MET A 1 -19.19 10.79 -7.43
N ALA A 2 -19.03 9.49 -7.21
CA ALA A 2 -19.54 8.86 -5.99
C ALA A 2 -18.83 9.47 -4.76
N ASP A 3 -19.57 9.61 -3.66
CA ASP A 3 -18.98 10.09 -2.40
C ASP A 3 -17.86 9.15 -1.92
N LEU A 4 -16.86 9.71 -1.25
CA LEU A 4 -15.79 8.92 -0.66
C LEU A 4 -16.34 8.03 0.47
N PRO A 5 -15.82 6.80 0.63
CA PRO A 5 -16.14 6.00 1.82
C PRO A 5 -15.82 6.79 3.11
N PRO A 6 -16.64 6.65 4.18
CA PRO A 6 -16.44 7.44 5.41
C PRO A 6 -15.05 7.32 6.04
N LEU A 7 -14.45 6.12 6.01
CA LEU A 7 -13.07 5.90 6.49
C LEU A 7 -12.05 6.69 5.66
N VAL A 8 -12.21 6.69 4.33
CA VAL A 8 -11.33 7.41 3.42
C VAL A 8 -11.43 8.92 3.65
N GLN A 9 -12.65 9.43 3.86
CA GLN A 9 -12.83 10.84 4.19
C GLN A 9 -12.13 11.20 5.50
N ARG A 10 -12.29 10.40 6.57
CA ARG A 10 -11.58 10.63 7.85
C ARG A 10 -10.07 10.61 7.69
N ALA A 11 -9.52 9.68 6.89
CA ALA A 11 -8.09 9.62 6.61
C ALA A 11 -7.59 10.84 5.81
N GLN A 12 -8.40 11.33 4.88
CA GLN A 12 -8.11 12.57 4.15
C GLN A 12 -8.07 13.79 5.07
N ASP A 13 -9.02 13.91 5.98
CA ASP A 13 -9.07 15.01 6.95
C ASP A 13 -7.85 14.93 7.89
N ALA A 14 -7.47 13.74 8.36
CA ALA A 14 -6.28 13.52 9.16
C ALA A 14 -4.98 13.86 8.39
N ALA A 15 -4.93 13.61 7.08
CA ALA A 15 -3.79 14.00 6.24
C ALA A 15 -3.61 15.52 6.20
N LEU A 16 -4.71 16.27 6.04
CA LEU A 16 -4.70 17.73 6.07
C LEU A 16 -4.26 18.27 7.44
N GLU A 17 -4.73 17.69 8.54
CA GLU A 17 -4.35 18.10 9.91
C GLU A 17 -2.85 17.95 10.18
N VAL A 18 -2.21 16.89 9.67
CA VAL A 18 -0.77 16.67 9.88
C VAL A 18 0.10 17.26 8.77
N GLY A 19 -0.49 17.90 7.77
CA GLY A 19 0.23 18.47 6.64
C GLY A 19 0.81 17.44 5.67
N MET A 20 0.20 16.26 5.58
CA MET A 20 0.62 15.20 4.65
C MET A 20 -0.17 15.33 3.32
N PRO A 21 0.48 15.63 2.20
CA PRO A 21 -0.24 15.86 0.95
C PRO A 21 -0.86 14.57 0.40
N LEU A 22 -2.02 14.71 -0.29
CA LEU A 22 -2.69 13.62 -1.02
C LEU A 22 -2.07 13.36 -2.41
N ARG A 23 -1.05 14.11 -2.76
CA ARG A 23 -0.23 13.93 -3.95
C ARG A 23 1.23 14.14 -3.56
N ARG A 24 2.13 13.43 -4.24
CA ARG A 24 3.55 13.63 -4.01
C ARG A 24 3.96 15.04 -4.47
N GLU A 25 4.32 15.87 -3.50
CA GLU A 25 4.88 17.20 -3.69
C GLU A 25 6.29 17.21 -3.08
N GLY A 26 7.30 17.16 -3.94
CA GLY A 26 8.70 17.10 -3.49
C GLY A 26 9.15 15.71 -3.01
N THR A 27 10.01 15.66 -2.00
CA THR A 27 10.65 14.43 -1.49
C THR A 27 10.10 13.95 -0.14
N GLY A 28 9.13 14.66 0.42
CA GLY A 28 8.50 14.31 1.69
C GLY A 28 7.51 13.16 1.59
N PRO A 29 7.07 12.61 2.73
CA PRO A 29 6.02 11.60 2.74
C PRO A 29 4.70 12.18 2.22
N SER A 30 3.96 11.38 1.46
CA SER A 30 2.63 11.69 0.93
C SER A 30 1.71 10.51 1.10
N CYS A 31 0.40 10.72 1.00
CA CYS A 31 -0.54 9.62 0.84
C CYS A 31 -0.41 9.00 -0.55
N CYS A 32 -0.83 7.76 -0.70
CA CYS A 32 -1.02 7.18 -2.03
C CYS A 32 -2.09 7.96 -2.81
N LEU A 33 -2.03 7.93 -4.15
CA LEU A 33 -3.03 8.59 -4.98
C LEU A 33 -4.43 7.95 -4.81
N PRO A 34 -5.52 8.69 -5.02
CA PRO A 34 -6.88 8.14 -4.95
C PRO A 34 -7.11 6.92 -5.87
N ASP A 35 -6.47 6.89 -7.06
CA ASP A 35 -6.59 5.77 -7.98
C ASP A 35 -5.84 4.53 -7.49
N VAL A 36 -4.70 4.71 -6.80
CA VAL A 36 -4.03 3.62 -6.06
C VAL A 36 -4.95 3.09 -4.97
N GLY A 37 -5.57 3.98 -4.19
CA GLY A 37 -6.53 3.60 -3.15
C GLY A 37 -7.70 2.78 -3.70
N ARG A 38 -8.29 3.19 -4.83
CA ARG A 38 -9.36 2.42 -5.50
C ARG A 38 -8.87 1.05 -5.97
N PHE A 39 -7.65 0.98 -6.52
CA PHE A 39 -7.05 -0.28 -6.93
C PHE A 39 -6.85 -1.22 -5.73
N LEU A 40 -6.33 -0.71 -4.62
CA LEU A 40 -6.18 -1.46 -3.37
C LEU A 40 -7.53 -1.94 -2.83
N ALA A 41 -8.57 -1.12 -2.90
CA ALA A 41 -9.93 -1.50 -2.50
C ALA A 41 -10.46 -2.68 -3.31
N VAL A 42 -10.24 -2.70 -4.64
CA VAL A 42 -10.62 -3.83 -5.50
C VAL A 42 -9.90 -5.11 -5.08
N LEU A 43 -8.60 -5.03 -4.79
CA LEU A 43 -7.83 -6.19 -4.34
C LEU A 43 -8.25 -6.68 -2.96
N ALA A 44 -8.53 -5.75 -2.04
CA ALA A 44 -8.99 -6.06 -0.68
C ALA A 44 -10.38 -6.72 -0.69
N ALA A 45 -11.29 -6.26 -1.55
CA ALA A 45 -12.61 -6.88 -1.74
C ALA A 45 -12.52 -8.34 -2.22
N GLY A 46 -11.45 -8.71 -2.90
CA GLY A 46 -11.18 -10.08 -3.36
C GLY A 46 -10.52 -10.99 -2.32
N CYS A 47 -10.23 -10.51 -1.11
CA CYS A 47 -9.74 -11.34 -0.01
C CYS A 47 -10.94 -12.00 0.68
N ALA A 48 -11.02 -13.35 0.72
CA ALA A 48 -12.21 -14.04 1.26
C ALA A 48 -12.28 -13.99 2.79
N ASP A 49 -11.26 -14.54 3.47
CA ASP A 49 -11.15 -14.63 4.94
C ASP A 49 -9.72 -14.26 5.37
N GLY A 50 -9.14 -13.27 4.69
CA GLY A 50 -7.71 -13.10 4.68
C GLY A 50 -7.18 -12.06 5.66
N LEU A 51 -5.88 -12.10 5.81
CA LEU A 51 -5.10 -11.08 6.48
C LEU A 51 -4.45 -10.16 5.43
N ILE A 52 -4.71 -8.87 5.57
CA ILE A 52 -4.13 -7.82 4.73
C ILE A 52 -3.03 -7.13 5.53
N GLY A 53 -1.89 -6.87 4.91
CA GLY A 53 -0.79 -6.13 5.51
C GLY A 53 -0.45 -4.87 4.73
N GLU A 54 -0.02 -3.83 5.43
CA GLU A 54 0.51 -2.61 4.82
C GLU A 54 1.81 -2.18 5.51
N ALA A 55 2.83 -1.93 4.71
CA ALA A 55 4.09 -1.37 5.16
C ALA A 55 4.15 0.11 4.77
N GLY A 56 4.03 1.01 5.75
CA GLY A 56 3.90 2.45 5.55
C GLY A 56 2.46 2.93 5.62
N THR A 57 1.93 3.08 6.84
CA THR A 57 0.55 3.53 7.07
C THR A 57 0.32 4.99 6.68
N GLY A 58 1.34 5.84 6.90
CA GLY A 58 1.10 7.28 6.93
C GLY A 58 0.03 7.63 7.94
N VAL A 59 -1.01 8.32 7.51
CA VAL A 59 -2.20 8.62 8.32
C VAL A 59 -3.36 7.64 8.08
N GLY A 60 -3.09 6.54 7.35
CA GLY A 60 -4.08 5.49 7.09
C GLY A 60 -4.90 5.66 5.81
N TYR A 61 -4.44 6.44 4.83
CA TYR A 61 -5.24 6.69 3.62
C TYR A 61 -5.37 5.43 2.75
N GLY A 62 -4.27 4.69 2.48
CA GLY A 62 -4.30 3.40 1.80
C GLY A 62 -5.10 2.34 2.57
N SER A 63 -4.82 2.24 3.87
CA SER A 63 -5.57 1.38 4.79
C SER A 63 -7.07 1.65 4.78
N ALA A 64 -7.50 2.92 4.71
CA ALA A 64 -8.91 3.30 4.71
C ALA A 64 -9.64 2.82 3.44
N TRP A 65 -8.98 2.88 2.28
CA TRP A 65 -9.51 2.30 1.04
C TRP A 65 -9.68 0.78 1.15
N MET A 66 -8.65 0.08 1.64
CA MET A 66 -8.70 -1.37 1.83
C MET A 66 -9.77 -1.77 2.85
N ALA A 67 -9.80 -1.12 4.02
CA ALA A 67 -10.76 -1.41 5.10
C ALA A 67 -12.21 -1.15 4.69
N SER A 68 -12.45 -0.15 3.83
CA SER A 68 -13.80 0.17 3.33
C SER A 68 -14.36 -0.89 2.38
N ALA A 69 -13.52 -1.71 1.77
CA ALA A 69 -13.91 -2.67 0.74
C ALA A 69 -13.70 -4.15 1.15
N MET A 70 -12.81 -4.42 2.10
CA MET A 70 -12.52 -5.79 2.53
C MET A 70 -13.75 -6.45 3.17
N PRO A 71 -13.96 -7.75 3.00
CA PRO A 71 -15.00 -8.52 3.68
C PRO A 71 -14.94 -8.39 5.19
N THR A 72 -16.07 -8.58 5.85
CA THR A 72 -16.17 -8.48 7.33
C THR A 72 -15.33 -9.52 8.07
N SER A 73 -15.02 -10.64 7.43
CA SER A 73 -14.13 -11.70 7.90
C SER A 73 -12.64 -11.34 7.82
N CYS A 74 -12.27 -10.36 6.99
CA CYS A 74 -10.88 -9.93 6.83
C CYS A 74 -10.41 -9.01 7.97
N ARG A 75 -9.10 -9.02 8.20
CA ARG A 75 -8.40 -8.09 9.08
C ARG A 75 -7.28 -7.40 8.31
N LEU A 76 -6.98 -6.18 8.73
CA LEU A 76 -5.88 -5.37 8.20
C LEU A 76 -4.90 -5.05 9.32
N VAL A 77 -3.62 -5.29 9.08
CA VAL A 77 -2.51 -4.83 9.92
C VAL A 77 -1.70 -3.82 9.11
N THR A 78 -1.55 -2.62 9.64
CA THR A 78 -0.78 -1.56 8.99
C THR A 78 0.29 -1.03 9.94
N VAL A 79 1.50 -0.82 9.43
CA VAL A 79 2.68 -0.50 10.25
C VAL A 79 3.27 0.84 9.83
N GLU A 80 3.45 1.74 10.79
CA GLU A 80 4.03 3.07 10.60
C GLU A 80 5.24 3.27 11.53
N LEU A 81 6.33 3.77 10.97
CA LEU A 81 7.56 4.03 11.71
C LEU A 81 7.50 5.33 12.53
N ASP A 82 6.76 6.33 12.07
CA ASP A 82 6.59 7.61 12.74
C ASP A 82 5.41 7.55 13.72
N GLU A 83 5.68 7.77 15.02
CA GLU A 83 4.64 7.70 16.07
C GLU A 83 3.54 8.73 15.90
N ARG A 84 3.83 9.93 15.38
CA ARG A 84 2.81 10.97 15.18
C ARG A 84 1.82 10.57 14.09
N ARG A 85 2.33 9.97 13.00
CA ARG A 85 1.50 9.44 11.92
C ARG A 85 0.72 8.21 12.39
N ALA A 86 1.37 7.28 13.08
CA ALA A 86 0.70 6.13 13.68
C ALA A 86 -0.43 6.54 14.62
N ALA A 87 -0.22 7.55 15.47
CA ALA A 87 -1.24 8.09 16.36
C ALA A 87 -2.40 8.73 15.58
N ALA A 88 -2.13 9.44 14.48
CA ALA A 88 -3.16 9.97 13.60
C ALA A 88 -3.99 8.85 12.96
N ALA A 89 -3.32 7.81 12.42
CA ALA A 89 -4.01 6.66 11.84
C ALA A 89 -4.87 5.92 12.87
N ARG A 90 -4.41 5.72 14.11
CA ARG A 90 -5.23 5.12 15.18
C ARG A 90 -6.53 5.89 15.44
N ARG A 91 -6.51 7.22 15.34
CA ARG A 91 -7.74 8.03 15.46
C ARG A 91 -8.70 7.79 14.29
N VAL A 92 -8.16 7.66 13.08
CA VAL A 92 -8.97 7.33 11.88
C VAL A 92 -9.73 6.02 12.07
N PHE A 93 -9.08 5.01 12.65
CA PHE A 93 -9.63 3.66 12.81
C PHE A 93 -10.19 3.36 14.20
N ALA A 94 -10.43 4.37 15.04
CA ALA A 94 -10.88 4.18 16.42
C ALA A 94 -12.15 3.29 16.53
N ASP A 95 -13.04 3.38 15.56
CA ASP A 95 -14.31 2.61 15.50
C ASP A 95 -14.26 1.44 14.51
N GLU A 96 -13.07 1.06 14.03
CA GLU A 96 -12.89 -0.02 13.05
C GLU A 96 -12.01 -1.15 13.64
N PRO A 97 -12.62 -2.09 14.39
CA PRO A 97 -11.86 -3.13 15.13
C PRO A 97 -11.16 -4.16 14.23
N ARG A 98 -11.41 -4.13 12.91
CA ARG A 98 -10.72 -5.00 11.95
C ARG A 98 -9.36 -4.46 11.51
N VAL A 99 -9.02 -3.21 11.89
CA VAL A 99 -7.75 -2.55 11.54
C VAL A 99 -6.87 -2.42 12.77
N ASP A 100 -5.67 -3.00 12.71
CA ASP A 100 -4.63 -2.88 13.73
C ASP A 100 -3.52 -1.96 13.23
N VAL A 101 -3.39 -0.78 13.84
CA VAL A 101 -2.34 0.21 13.53
C VAL A 101 -1.18 0.05 14.49
N VAL A 102 -0.07 -0.44 13.98
CA VAL A 102 1.15 -0.74 14.73
C VAL A 102 2.20 0.34 14.51
N HIS A 103 2.77 0.88 15.59
CA HIS A 103 3.97 1.71 15.50
C HIS A 103 5.20 0.83 15.56
N GLY A 104 6.09 0.91 14.56
CA GLY A 104 7.30 0.11 14.52
C GLY A 104 7.90 -0.06 13.13
N ASP A 105 8.90 -0.94 13.06
CA ASP A 105 9.50 -1.37 11.80
C ASP A 105 8.57 -2.35 11.07
N SER A 106 8.21 -2.04 9.83
CA SER A 106 7.24 -2.81 9.06
C SER A 106 7.71 -4.24 8.77
N SER A 107 8.99 -4.45 8.50
CA SER A 107 9.52 -5.78 8.21
C SER A 107 9.42 -6.69 9.45
N ALA A 108 9.76 -6.16 10.62
CA ALA A 108 9.70 -6.90 11.87
C ALA A 108 8.25 -7.16 12.34
N GLU A 109 7.40 -6.13 12.27
CA GLU A 109 6.03 -6.23 12.77
C GLU A 109 5.13 -7.08 11.87
N LEU A 110 5.27 -6.98 10.55
CA LEU A 110 4.54 -7.84 9.62
C LEU A 110 5.01 -9.30 9.70
N ALA A 111 6.32 -9.55 9.86
CA ALA A 111 6.83 -10.91 9.99
C ALA A 111 6.23 -11.69 11.16
N ARG A 112 5.87 -11.02 12.25
CA ARG A 112 5.23 -11.65 13.42
C ARG A 112 3.79 -12.09 13.17
N ARG A 113 3.17 -11.61 12.08
CA ARG A 113 1.73 -11.80 11.79
C ARG A 113 1.47 -12.58 10.50
N ALA A 114 2.51 -12.85 9.72
CA ALA A 114 2.41 -13.62 8.48
C ALA A 114 1.76 -15.00 8.69
N PRO A 115 1.15 -15.62 7.66
CA PRO A 115 1.16 -15.17 6.26
C PRO A 115 0.00 -14.23 5.88
N PHE A 116 0.20 -13.41 4.85
CA PHE A 116 -0.78 -12.46 4.33
C PHE A 116 -1.38 -12.89 2.99
N ASP A 117 -2.61 -12.46 2.73
CA ASP A 117 -3.32 -12.62 1.45
C ASP A 117 -3.04 -11.47 0.49
N LEU A 118 -2.86 -10.29 1.05
CA LEU A 118 -2.50 -9.07 0.34
C LEU A 118 -1.49 -8.29 1.17
N LEU A 119 -0.39 -7.86 0.56
CA LEU A 119 0.55 -6.92 1.14
C LEU A 119 0.65 -5.69 0.25
N PHE A 120 0.55 -4.52 0.87
CA PHE A 120 0.82 -3.26 0.23
C PHE A 120 2.16 -2.70 0.74
N ALA A 121 3.10 -2.50 -0.17
CA ALA A 121 4.43 -1.96 0.09
C ALA A 121 4.46 -0.48 -0.30
N ASP A 122 4.33 0.40 0.69
CA ASP A 122 4.41 1.85 0.57
C ASP A 122 5.55 2.40 1.45
N GLY A 123 5.79 3.69 1.40
CA GLY A 123 6.66 4.40 2.34
C GLY A 123 8.13 3.96 2.37
N GLY A 124 8.70 3.53 1.24
CA GLY A 124 10.11 3.12 1.14
C GLY A 124 10.38 1.70 1.63
N SER A 125 9.35 0.92 1.91
CA SER A 125 9.47 -0.51 2.18
C SER A 125 10.13 -1.24 0.99
N ARG A 126 10.91 -2.30 1.31
CA ARG A 126 11.55 -3.10 0.27
C ARG A 126 10.70 -4.33 -0.05
N PRO A 127 10.03 -4.39 -1.21
CA PRO A 127 9.16 -5.52 -1.57
C PRO A 127 9.85 -6.88 -1.45
N ALA A 128 11.14 -6.95 -1.79
CA ALA A 128 11.94 -8.16 -1.68
C ALA A 128 12.07 -8.72 -0.26
N THR A 129 11.90 -7.89 0.78
CA THR A 129 12.00 -8.33 2.18
C THR A 129 10.67 -8.84 2.74
N ILE A 130 9.57 -8.56 2.08
CA ILE A 130 8.22 -8.91 2.57
C ILE A 130 7.49 -9.90 1.68
N VAL A 131 8.03 -10.27 0.51
CA VAL A 131 7.37 -11.25 -0.39
C VAL A 131 7.17 -12.60 0.29
N ASP A 132 8.09 -13.03 1.14
CA ASP A 132 7.99 -14.30 1.86
C ASP A 132 6.92 -14.30 2.96
N LEU A 133 6.40 -13.13 3.31
CA LEU A 133 5.30 -12.98 4.26
C LEU A 133 3.93 -13.25 3.62
N LEU A 134 3.87 -13.33 2.28
CA LEU A 134 2.65 -13.73 1.58
C LEU A 134 2.46 -15.24 1.67
N ARG A 135 1.21 -15.69 1.72
CA ARG A 135 0.89 -17.08 1.36
C ARG A 135 1.07 -17.30 -0.15
N ILE A 136 1.20 -18.55 -0.58
CA ILE A 136 1.10 -18.88 -2.01
C ILE A 136 -0.29 -18.47 -2.51
N GLY A 137 -0.36 -17.80 -3.65
CA GLY A 137 -1.56 -17.15 -4.17
C GLY A 137 -1.84 -15.77 -3.56
N GLY A 138 -1.08 -15.33 -2.55
CA GLY A 138 -1.14 -13.98 -2.00
C GLY A 138 -0.57 -12.94 -2.96
N ARG A 139 -1.00 -11.70 -2.81
CA ARG A 139 -0.66 -10.59 -3.73
C ARG A 139 0.19 -9.54 -3.03
N LEU A 140 1.24 -9.08 -3.73
CA LEU A 140 2.08 -7.96 -3.35
C LEU A 140 1.78 -6.78 -4.27
N VAL A 141 1.53 -5.62 -3.70
CA VAL A 141 1.38 -4.35 -4.42
C VAL A 141 2.47 -3.40 -3.97
N CYS A 142 3.11 -2.73 -4.91
CA CYS A 142 4.08 -1.67 -4.65
C CYS A 142 3.69 -0.40 -5.37
N ASP A 143 3.64 0.72 -4.64
CA ASP A 143 3.37 2.06 -5.18
C ASP A 143 4.67 2.82 -5.48
N ASP A 144 4.53 4.10 -5.79
CA ASP A 144 5.63 5.01 -6.14
C ASP A 144 6.44 4.55 -7.37
N VAL A 145 5.74 4.09 -8.40
CA VAL A 145 6.33 3.72 -9.68
C VAL A 145 5.86 4.69 -10.77
N THR A 146 6.80 5.28 -11.50
CA THR A 146 6.49 6.13 -12.64
C THR A 146 6.61 5.30 -13.92
N PRO A 147 5.60 5.26 -14.80
CA PRO A 147 5.69 4.54 -16.07
C PRO A 147 6.92 4.97 -16.87
N VAL A 148 7.62 4.01 -17.48
CA VAL A 148 8.89 4.26 -18.18
C VAL A 148 8.74 5.34 -19.28
N ASP A 149 7.61 5.34 -19.98
CA ASP A 149 7.33 6.30 -21.07
C ASP A 149 7.21 7.75 -20.56
N VAL A 150 6.92 7.94 -19.28
CA VAL A 150 6.75 9.26 -18.64
C VAL A 150 8.02 9.74 -17.93
N LEU A 151 8.97 8.84 -17.66
CA LEU A 151 10.24 9.19 -17.05
C LEU A 151 11.06 10.11 -17.95
N PRO A 152 11.78 11.11 -17.40
CA PRO A 152 12.77 11.90 -18.13
C PRO A 152 13.74 10.99 -18.92
N ALA A 153 14.20 11.45 -20.07
CA ALA A 153 15.07 10.65 -20.95
C ALA A 153 16.40 10.27 -20.28
N ASP A 154 16.87 11.09 -19.35
CA ASP A 154 18.09 10.91 -18.57
C ASP A 154 17.86 10.23 -17.20
N SER A 155 16.65 9.80 -16.92
CA SER A 155 16.33 9.13 -15.67
C SER A 155 17.03 7.77 -15.56
N PRO A 156 17.77 7.49 -14.46
CA PRO A 156 18.41 6.18 -14.27
C PRO A 156 17.38 5.04 -14.11
N TYR A 157 16.14 5.37 -13.73
CA TYR A 157 15.05 4.40 -13.56
C TYR A 157 14.46 3.89 -14.88
N ARG A 158 14.89 4.43 -16.04
CA ARG A 158 14.50 3.88 -17.34
C ARG A 158 15.12 2.52 -17.60
N ASP A 159 16.38 2.35 -17.21
CA ASP A 159 17.16 1.15 -17.46
C ASP A 159 17.33 0.27 -16.21
N HIS A 160 17.32 0.89 -15.04
CA HIS A 160 17.56 0.21 -13.76
C HIS A 160 16.58 0.69 -12.68
N ASP A 161 15.42 0.06 -12.61
CA ASP A 161 14.44 0.28 -11.55
C ASP A 161 14.42 -0.95 -10.62
N PRO A 162 14.93 -0.83 -9.38
CA PRO A 162 15.01 -1.97 -8.45
C PRO A 162 13.67 -2.61 -8.13
N LYS A 163 12.56 -1.83 -8.19
CA LYS A 163 11.22 -2.37 -7.96
C LYS A 163 10.80 -3.26 -9.13
N ARG A 164 10.97 -2.79 -10.37
CA ARG A 164 10.68 -3.57 -11.58
C ARG A 164 11.57 -4.79 -11.70
N GLU A 165 12.88 -4.62 -11.47
CA GLU A 165 13.84 -5.73 -11.48
C GLU A 165 13.43 -6.84 -10.53
N PHE A 166 13.00 -6.49 -9.31
CA PHE A 166 12.48 -7.46 -8.35
C PHE A 166 11.17 -8.09 -8.84
N PHE A 167 10.15 -7.30 -9.20
CA PHE A 167 8.84 -7.84 -9.54
C PHE A 167 8.86 -8.74 -10.79
N PHE A 168 9.67 -8.41 -11.79
CA PHE A 168 9.74 -9.17 -13.04
C PHE A 168 10.87 -10.20 -13.07
N GLY A 169 11.83 -10.11 -12.16
CA GLY A 169 12.97 -11.05 -12.09
C GLY A 169 12.85 -12.13 -11.01
N ASP A 170 12.00 -11.93 -9.99
CA ASP A 170 11.87 -12.90 -8.90
C ASP A 170 11.00 -14.09 -9.31
N PRO A 171 11.55 -15.34 -9.31
CA PRO A 171 10.80 -16.53 -9.75
C PRO A 171 9.60 -16.89 -8.86
N ARG A 172 9.50 -16.31 -7.67
CA ARG A 172 8.36 -16.50 -6.77
C ARG A 172 7.13 -15.70 -7.17
N LEU A 173 7.25 -14.74 -8.12
CA LEU A 173 6.19 -13.83 -8.51
C LEU A 173 5.77 -14.02 -9.96
N VAL A 174 4.48 -13.97 -10.20
CA VAL A 174 3.90 -13.61 -11.49
C VAL A 174 3.38 -12.19 -11.36
N ALA A 175 3.96 -11.26 -12.12
CA ALA A 175 3.76 -9.84 -11.89
C ALA A 175 3.36 -9.06 -13.16
N ALA A 176 2.73 -7.91 -12.93
CA ALA A 176 2.40 -6.91 -13.94
C ALA A 176 2.59 -5.50 -13.38
N GLU A 177 2.87 -4.55 -14.27
CA GLU A 177 2.74 -3.12 -13.99
C GLU A 177 1.39 -2.63 -14.49
N VAL A 178 0.65 -1.93 -13.63
CA VAL A 178 -0.65 -1.35 -13.94
C VAL A 178 -0.53 0.16 -13.94
N VAL A 179 -0.62 0.77 -15.13
CA VAL A 179 -0.62 2.22 -15.30
C VAL A 179 -1.99 2.77 -14.88
N LEU A 180 -2.00 3.77 -14.02
CA LEU A 180 -3.22 4.37 -13.47
C LEU A 180 -3.74 5.52 -14.36
N PRO A 181 -5.01 5.95 -14.19
CA PRO A 181 -5.65 6.94 -15.07
C PRO A 181 -4.94 8.28 -15.20
N ASP A 182 -4.16 8.71 -14.21
CA ASP A 182 -3.39 9.95 -14.29
C ASP A 182 -2.16 9.85 -15.24
N LEU A 183 -1.88 8.65 -15.77
CA LEU A 183 -0.79 8.30 -16.68
C LEU A 183 0.63 8.64 -16.19
N ARG A 184 0.77 9.15 -14.99
CA ARG A 184 2.06 9.50 -14.36
C ARG A 184 2.42 8.60 -13.20
N ASN A 185 1.51 7.72 -12.83
CA ASN A 185 1.71 6.76 -11.77
C ASN A 185 1.32 5.36 -12.21
N SER A 186 2.06 4.39 -11.78
CA SER A 186 1.74 2.98 -11.92
C SER A 186 1.97 2.26 -10.60
N VAL A 187 1.38 1.11 -10.46
CA VAL A 187 1.64 0.17 -9.38
C VAL A 187 2.19 -1.13 -9.96
N LEU A 188 3.12 -1.74 -9.25
CA LEU A 188 3.53 -3.11 -9.52
C LEU A 188 2.67 -4.04 -8.68
N VAL A 189 2.11 -5.06 -9.32
CA VAL A 189 1.33 -6.08 -8.64
C VAL A 189 1.88 -7.45 -9.01
N GLY A 190 2.12 -8.28 -8.00
CA GLY A 190 2.61 -9.64 -8.18
C GLY A 190 1.83 -10.63 -7.32
N THR A 191 1.60 -11.82 -7.85
CA THR A 191 1.03 -12.96 -7.10
C THR A 191 2.16 -13.93 -6.77
N ARG A 192 2.28 -14.33 -5.50
CA ARG A 192 3.24 -15.33 -5.08
C ARG A 192 2.82 -16.72 -5.56
N VAL A 193 3.70 -17.39 -6.30
CA VAL A 193 3.46 -18.72 -6.90
C VAL A 193 4.39 -19.81 -6.38
N GLY A 194 5.44 -19.44 -5.62
CA GLY A 194 6.40 -20.38 -5.06
C GLY A 194 7.07 -19.86 -3.79
#